data_28b5c58c301777e515ee2662b4cdcdde
#
_entry.id   28b5c58c301777e515ee2662b4cdcdde
#
_cell.length_a   1.000
_cell.length_b   1.000
_cell.length_c   1.000
_cell.angle_alpha   90.00
_cell.angle_beta   90.00
_cell.angle_gamma   90.00
#
_symmetry.space_group_name_H-M   'P 1'
#
loop_
_entity.id
_entity.type
_entity.pdbx_description
1 polymer ?
#
loop_
_entity_poly.entity_id
_entity_poly.type
_entity_poly.pdbx_seq_one_letter_code
_entity_poly.pdbx_strand_id
1 'polypeptide(L)'
;MTNAAFPTLSHCEHLLKCTKRAAALTAAAASAALILAASPAAQAKHITVALSAAFTTLDSYDSPDTITKAVARAVYEGLFTFDKDMNPVPLLAEGYERSADGLTYTVRLKKGVQFHDGTEFDAEAVKLNFDRVLRPNSGLTRRAIYTFI
;
A
#
# COMPACT_ATOMS: atom_id res chain seq x y z
N MET A 1 72.84 -41.48 1.56
CA MET A 1 72.85 -40.20 2.33
C MET A 1 71.73 -39.32 1.83
N THR A 2 70.58 -39.40 2.39
CA THR A 2 69.35 -38.69 2.02
C THR A 2 69.22 -37.45 2.89
N ASN A 3 69.33 -36.28 2.26
CA ASN A 3 69.24 -34.99 2.92
C ASN A 3 67.78 -34.60 3.03
N ALA A 4 67.19 -34.70 4.24
CA ALA A 4 65.83 -34.23 4.53
C ALA A 4 65.87 -32.70 4.76
N ALA A 5 65.35 -31.91 3.85
CA ALA A 5 65.21 -30.46 3.99
C ALA A 5 64.06 -30.19 4.95
N PHE A 6 64.33 -29.54 6.09
CA PHE A 6 63.34 -29.02 7.02
C PHE A 6 62.60 -27.83 6.38
N PRO A 7 61.27 -27.73 6.45
CA PRO A 7 60.53 -26.57 5.97
C PRO A 7 60.88 -25.32 6.80
N THR A 8 61.19 -24.24 6.11
CA THR A 8 61.59 -22.95 6.68
C THR A 8 60.43 -22.31 7.46
N LEU A 9 60.78 -21.66 8.59
CA LEU A 9 59.84 -20.93 9.49
C LEU A 9 58.86 -19.98 8.78
N SER A 10 59.18 -19.51 7.57
CA SER A 10 58.29 -18.64 6.77
C SER A 10 56.99 -19.31 6.31
N HIS A 11 57.00 -20.65 6.15
CA HIS A 11 55.82 -21.41 5.71
C HIS A 11 54.80 -21.56 6.83
N CYS A 12 55.25 -21.56 8.08
CA CYS A 12 54.38 -21.68 9.27
C CYS A 12 53.63 -20.39 9.58
N GLU A 13 54.25 -19.22 9.33
CA GLU A 13 53.56 -17.93 9.51
C GLU A 13 52.45 -17.68 8.50
N HIS A 14 52.59 -18.13 7.27
CA HIS A 14 51.56 -18.01 6.24
C HIS A 14 50.33 -18.86 6.55
N LEU A 15 50.52 -20.08 7.08
CA LEU A 15 49.42 -20.94 7.48
C LEU A 15 48.66 -20.41 8.69
N LEU A 16 49.35 -19.83 9.68
CA LEU A 16 48.71 -19.19 10.82
C LEU A 16 47.90 -17.95 10.47
N LYS A 17 48.34 -17.16 9.49
CA LYS A 17 47.58 -16.00 8.99
C LYS A 17 46.36 -16.39 8.18
N CYS A 18 46.45 -17.51 7.45
CA CYS A 18 45.31 -18.03 6.66
C CYS A 18 44.20 -18.59 7.58
N THR A 19 44.55 -19.31 8.63
CA THR A 19 43.55 -19.84 9.59
C THR A 19 42.88 -18.75 10.40
N LYS A 20 43.59 -17.69 10.80
CA LYS A 20 43.00 -16.53 11.50
C LYS A 20 42.02 -15.75 10.62
N ARG A 21 42.32 -15.61 9.31
CA ARG A 21 41.42 -14.96 8.36
C ARG A 21 40.16 -15.79 8.08
N ALA A 22 40.30 -17.10 7.95
CA ALA A 22 39.17 -18.01 7.80
C ALA A 22 38.23 -18.00 9.02
N ALA A 23 38.79 -18.02 10.23
CA ALA A 23 38.02 -17.96 11.48
C ALA A 23 37.30 -16.62 11.65
N ALA A 24 37.91 -15.50 11.21
CA ALA A 24 37.27 -14.19 11.27
C ALA A 24 36.07 -14.05 10.27
N LEU A 25 36.20 -14.64 9.08
CA LEU A 25 35.15 -14.67 8.08
C LEU A 25 33.94 -15.51 8.50
N THR A 26 34.19 -16.67 9.15
CA THR A 26 33.12 -17.52 9.67
C THR A 26 32.40 -16.90 10.87
N ALA A 27 33.09 -16.18 11.75
CA ALA A 27 32.49 -15.45 12.85
C ALA A 27 31.62 -14.27 12.36
N ALA A 28 32.05 -13.54 11.33
CA ALA A 28 31.28 -12.46 10.73
C ALA A 28 30.01 -12.97 10.02
N ALA A 29 30.08 -14.12 9.34
CA ALA A 29 28.92 -14.73 8.71
C ALA A 29 27.89 -15.25 9.74
N ALA A 30 28.37 -15.82 10.85
CA ALA A 30 27.50 -16.28 11.94
C ALA A 30 26.78 -15.12 12.65
N SER A 31 27.46 -13.99 12.88
CA SER A 31 26.83 -12.81 13.48
C SER A 31 25.80 -12.17 12.57
N ALA A 32 26.03 -12.11 11.26
CA ALA A 32 25.05 -11.60 10.29
C ALA A 32 23.80 -12.49 10.24
N ALA A 33 23.93 -13.80 10.30
CA ALA A 33 22.81 -14.74 10.34
C ALA A 33 21.97 -14.59 11.62
N LEU A 34 22.59 -14.33 12.77
CA LEU A 34 21.88 -14.10 14.04
C LEU A 34 21.04 -12.80 14.00
N ILE A 35 21.53 -11.77 13.36
CA ILE A 35 20.81 -10.48 13.24
C ILE A 35 19.57 -10.63 12.36
N LEU A 36 19.65 -11.41 11.27
CA LEU A 36 18.48 -11.68 10.43
C LEU A 36 17.42 -12.53 11.14
N ALA A 37 17.82 -13.44 12.01
CA ALA A 37 16.89 -14.30 12.77
C ALA A 37 16.18 -13.56 13.92
N ALA A 38 16.70 -12.42 14.36
CA ALA A 38 16.14 -11.60 15.43
C ALA A 38 15.15 -10.54 14.96
N SER A 39 14.76 -10.53 13.68
CA SER A 39 13.70 -9.62 13.21
C SER A 39 12.39 -9.95 13.93
N PRO A 40 11.82 -9.06 14.76
CA PRO A 40 10.53 -9.31 15.38
C PRO A 40 9.52 -9.52 14.26
N ALA A 41 8.87 -10.68 14.23
CA ALA A 41 7.75 -10.89 13.34
C ALA A 41 6.72 -9.78 13.61
N ALA A 42 6.41 -8.98 12.60
CA ALA A 42 5.39 -7.96 12.70
C ALA A 42 4.07 -8.67 13.03
N GLN A 43 3.68 -8.65 14.30
CA GLN A 43 2.38 -9.17 14.72
C GLN A 43 1.33 -8.17 14.25
N ALA A 44 0.51 -8.58 13.30
CA ALA A 44 -0.67 -7.83 12.90
C ALA A 44 -1.58 -7.67 14.13
N LYS A 45 -1.79 -6.43 14.57
CA LYS A 45 -2.74 -6.14 15.64
C LYS A 45 -4.15 -6.28 15.07
N HIS A 46 -4.94 -7.14 15.68
CA HIS A 46 -6.36 -7.26 15.35
C HIS A 46 -7.12 -6.09 15.96
N ILE A 47 -7.94 -5.44 15.13
CA ILE A 47 -8.89 -4.42 15.56
C ILE A 47 -10.29 -5.01 15.38
N THR A 48 -11.06 -5.05 16.48
CA THR A 48 -12.46 -5.48 16.45
C THR A 48 -13.35 -4.25 16.53
N VAL A 49 -14.21 -4.06 15.54
CA VAL A 49 -15.15 -2.95 15.48
C VAL A 49 -16.57 -3.54 15.64
N ALA A 50 -17.30 -3.08 16.65
CA ALA A 50 -18.69 -3.43 16.85
C ALA A 50 -19.59 -2.45 16.08
N LEU A 51 -20.52 -2.97 15.30
CA LEU A 51 -21.51 -2.20 14.57
C LEU A 51 -22.89 -2.44 15.16
N SER A 52 -23.76 -1.39 15.16
CA SER A 52 -25.13 -1.47 15.66
C SER A 52 -26.06 -2.28 14.75
N ALA A 53 -25.70 -2.48 13.51
CA ALA A 53 -26.41 -3.31 12.52
C ALA A 53 -25.42 -3.90 11.50
N ALA A 54 -25.85 -4.94 10.80
CA ALA A 54 -25.07 -5.50 9.70
C ALA A 54 -25.04 -4.52 8.53
N PHE A 55 -23.87 -4.43 7.85
CA PHE A 55 -23.79 -3.77 6.55
C PHE A 55 -24.28 -4.72 5.45
N THR A 56 -24.91 -4.16 4.42
CA THR A 56 -25.60 -4.98 3.38
C THR A 56 -24.68 -5.33 2.21
N THR A 57 -23.70 -4.48 1.90
CA THR A 57 -22.77 -4.65 0.79
C THR A 57 -21.48 -3.88 1.05
N LEU A 58 -20.39 -4.27 0.40
CA LEU A 58 -19.16 -3.46 0.34
C LEU A 58 -19.14 -2.51 -0.85
N ASP A 59 -20.11 -2.59 -1.76
CA ASP A 59 -20.21 -1.65 -2.87
C ASP A 59 -20.80 -0.31 -2.40
N SER A 60 -19.98 0.73 -2.39
CA SER A 60 -20.38 2.08 -1.94
C SER A 60 -21.48 2.71 -2.79
N TYR A 61 -21.69 2.23 -4.02
CA TYR A 61 -22.73 2.72 -4.93
C TYR A 61 -24.04 1.94 -4.84
N ASP A 62 -24.06 0.80 -4.13
CA ASP A 62 -25.22 -0.09 -4.09
C ASP A 62 -26.03 -0.01 -2.78
N SER A 63 -25.60 0.79 -1.80
CA SER A 63 -26.35 0.92 -0.55
C SER A 63 -26.65 2.36 -0.16
N PRO A 64 -27.89 2.65 0.25
CA PRO A 64 -28.28 3.95 0.79
C PRO A 64 -28.00 4.09 2.29
N ASP A 65 -27.76 2.99 3.02
CA ASP A 65 -27.71 2.99 4.49
C ASP A 65 -26.41 3.59 5.06
N THR A 66 -26.51 4.15 6.26
CA THR A 66 -25.41 4.85 6.92
C THR A 66 -24.33 3.89 7.43
N ILE A 67 -24.69 2.67 7.84
CA ILE A 67 -23.76 1.69 8.37
C ILE A 67 -22.82 1.21 7.25
N THR A 68 -23.39 0.85 6.11
CA THR A 68 -22.60 0.47 4.92
C THR A 68 -21.67 1.60 4.48
N LYS A 69 -22.12 2.87 4.52
CA LYS A 69 -21.24 4.01 4.21
C LYS A 69 -20.11 4.18 5.22
N ALA A 70 -20.36 3.95 6.51
CA ALA A 70 -19.33 4.02 7.53
C ALA A 70 -18.25 2.94 7.31
N VAL A 71 -18.67 1.71 7.00
CA VAL A 71 -17.75 0.61 6.66
C VAL A 71 -16.99 0.91 5.36
N ALA A 72 -17.68 1.40 4.32
CA ALA A 72 -17.08 1.75 3.05
C ALA A 72 -15.95 2.80 3.20
N ARG A 73 -16.12 3.79 4.08
CA ARG A 73 -15.08 4.79 4.37
C ARG A 73 -13.82 4.24 5.02
N ALA A 74 -13.87 3.06 5.63
CA ALA A 74 -12.68 2.39 6.16
C ALA A 74 -11.89 1.65 5.08
N VAL A 75 -12.48 1.42 3.90
CA VAL A 75 -11.91 0.63 2.80
C VAL A 75 -11.66 1.47 1.55
N TYR A 76 -12.49 2.48 1.30
CA TYR A 76 -12.46 3.31 0.09
C TYR A 76 -12.20 4.77 0.42
N GLU A 77 -11.44 5.41 -0.45
CA GLU A 77 -11.26 6.86 -0.48
C GLU A 77 -11.99 7.46 -1.69
N GLY A 78 -12.58 8.63 -1.50
CA GLY A 78 -13.20 9.40 -2.59
C GLY A 78 -12.26 10.45 -3.17
N LEU A 79 -12.66 11.08 -4.26
CA LEU A 79 -11.95 12.25 -4.80
C LEU A 79 -11.92 13.40 -3.79
N PHE A 80 -13.03 13.59 -3.09
CA PHE A 80 -13.22 14.59 -2.04
C PHE A 80 -13.79 13.93 -0.79
N THR A 81 -13.59 14.56 0.35
CA THR A 81 -14.21 14.21 1.63
C THR A 81 -14.82 15.47 2.27
N PHE A 82 -15.38 15.34 3.46
CA PHE A 82 -15.90 16.49 4.21
C PHE A 82 -15.03 16.71 5.46
N ASP A 83 -14.76 17.97 5.75
CA ASP A 83 -14.17 18.39 7.01
C ASP A 83 -15.19 18.37 8.16
N LYS A 84 -14.75 18.79 9.38
CA LYS A 84 -15.61 18.86 10.56
C LYS A 84 -16.79 19.84 10.43
N ASP A 85 -16.67 20.82 9.52
CA ASP A 85 -17.67 21.84 9.27
C ASP A 85 -18.53 21.49 8.04
N MET A 86 -18.42 20.26 7.53
CA MET A 86 -19.13 19.73 6.35
C MET A 86 -18.78 20.43 5.04
N ASN A 87 -17.61 21.09 4.94
CA ASN A 87 -17.12 21.60 3.68
C ASN A 87 -16.42 20.49 2.89
N PRO A 88 -16.62 20.41 1.56
CA PRO A 88 -15.89 19.47 0.72
C PRO A 88 -14.41 19.86 0.64
N VAL A 89 -13.53 18.93 0.99
CA VAL A 89 -12.08 19.09 0.93
C VAL A 89 -11.47 18.01 0.04
N PRO A 90 -10.37 18.31 -0.68
CA PRO A 90 -9.69 17.34 -1.53
C PRO A 90 -9.17 16.14 -0.73
N LEU A 91 -9.28 14.91 -1.30
CA LEU A 91 -8.71 13.68 -0.75
C LEU A 91 -7.83 12.99 -1.80
N LEU A 92 -8.37 12.25 -2.77
CA LEU A 92 -7.61 11.73 -3.91
C LEU A 92 -7.47 12.77 -5.05
N ALA A 93 -8.32 13.80 -5.06
CA ALA A 93 -8.11 14.98 -5.88
C ALA A 93 -7.13 15.94 -5.21
N GLU A 94 -6.42 16.75 -5.99
CA GLU A 94 -5.68 17.93 -5.52
C GLU A 94 -6.58 19.16 -5.45
N GLY A 95 -7.62 19.20 -6.27
CA GLY A 95 -8.58 20.28 -6.38
C GLY A 95 -9.40 20.17 -7.65
N TYR A 96 -10.24 21.18 -7.87
CA TYR A 96 -11.02 21.29 -9.10
C TYR A 96 -11.11 22.72 -9.59
N GLU A 97 -11.35 22.87 -10.88
CA GLU A 97 -11.68 24.13 -11.54
C GLU A 97 -13.07 24.02 -12.16
N ARG A 98 -13.83 25.10 -12.07
CA ARG A 98 -15.14 25.19 -12.67
C ARG A 98 -15.11 26.19 -13.84
N SER A 99 -15.66 25.81 -14.99
CA SER A 99 -15.81 26.72 -16.15
C SER A 99 -16.71 27.90 -15.83
N ALA A 100 -16.57 28.97 -16.61
CA ALA A 100 -17.32 30.21 -16.39
C ALA A 100 -18.85 30.01 -16.54
N ASP A 101 -19.29 29.09 -17.39
CA ASP A 101 -20.69 28.70 -17.56
C ASP A 101 -21.20 27.76 -16.46
N GLY A 102 -20.31 27.27 -15.63
CA GLY A 102 -20.61 26.37 -14.50
C GLY A 102 -20.97 24.95 -14.88
N LEU A 103 -20.80 24.55 -16.14
CA LEU A 103 -21.21 23.23 -16.65
C LEU A 103 -20.09 22.22 -16.69
N THR A 104 -18.83 22.68 -16.66
CA THR A 104 -17.65 21.79 -16.70
C THR A 104 -16.83 21.91 -15.44
N TYR A 105 -16.46 20.76 -14.86
CA TYR A 105 -15.57 20.65 -13.73
C TYR A 105 -14.33 19.87 -14.15
N THR A 106 -13.17 20.49 -14.05
CA THR A 106 -11.87 19.85 -14.28
C THR A 106 -11.26 19.49 -12.94
N VAL A 107 -11.14 18.20 -12.65
CA VAL A 107 -10.58 17.70 -11.40
C VAL A 107 -9.13 17.27 -11.61
N ARG A 108 -8.20 17.81 -10.82
CA ARG A 108 -6.81 17.37 -10.81
C ARG A 108 -6.65 16.25 -9.81
N LEU A 109 -6.06 15.14 -10.24
CA LEU A 109 -5.83 13.96 -9.40
C LEU A 109 -4.44 13.97 -8.78
N LYS A 110 -4.30 13.45 -7.56
CA LYS A 110 -3.01 13.20 -6.93
C LYS A 110 -2.21 12.18 -7.74
N LYS A 111 -0.90 12.43 -7.90
CA LYS A 111 0.03 11.54 -8.60
C LYS A 111 0.66 10.54 -7.66
N GLY A 112 1.04 9.37 -8.19
CA GLY A 112 1.76 8.35 -7.44
C GLY A 112 0.92 7.60 -6.41
N VAL A 113 -0.40 7.71 -6.49
CA VAL A 113 -1.33 6.91 -5.69
C VAL A 113 -1.53 5.56 -6.37
N GLN A 114 -1.58 4.50 -5.59
CA GLN A 114 -1.82 3.13 -6.07
C GLN A 114 -2.98 2.50 -5.33
N PHE A 115 -3.72 1.65 -6.04
CA PHE A 115 -4.69 0.76 -5.42
C PHE A 115 -4.01 -0.36 -4.61
N HIS A 116 -4.78 -1.08 -3.79
CA HIS A 116 -4.26 -2.17 -2.96
C HIS A 116 -3.64 -3.35 -3.75
N ASP A 117 -4.00 -3.49 -5.02
CA ASP A 117 -3.44 -4.48 -5.94
C ASP A 117 -2.17 -3.98 -6.67
N GLY A 118 -1.73 -2.75 -6.37
CA GLY A 118 -0.55 -2.12 -6.96
C GLY A 118 -0.80 -1.43 -8.30
N THR A 119 -2.03 -1.44 -8.82
CA THR A 119 -2.36 -0.67 -10.03
C THR A 119 -2.38 0.83 -9.74
N GLU A 120 -2.06 1.64 -10.74
CA GLU A 120 -2.00 3.10 -10.59
C GLU A 120 -3.42 3.71 -10.54
N PHE A 121 -3.60 4.68 -9.64
CA PHE A 121 -4.78 5.52 -9.60
C PHE A 121 -4.61 6.68 -10.57
N ASP A 122 -5.38 6.69 -11.64
CA ASP A 122 -5.33 7.69 -12.71
C ASP A 122 -6.72 8.12 -13.19
N ALA A 123 -6.77 8.96 -14.21
CA ALA A 123 -8.03 9.45 -14.78
C ALA A 123 -8.85 8.34 -15.46
N GLU A 124 -8.20 7.31 -16.01
CA GLU A 124 -8.89 6.18 -16.62
C GLU A 124 -9.61 5.33 -15.55
N ALA A 125 -8.94 5.08 -14.41
CA ALA A 125 -9.56 4.38 -13.29
C ALA A 125 -10.78 5.14 -12.73
N VAL A 126 -10.70 6.47 -12.63
CA VAL A 126 -11.83 7.32 -12.22
C VAL A 126 -12.96 7.23 -13.25
N LYS A 127 -12.64 7.33 -14.53
CA LYS A 127 -13.61 7.23 -15.63
C LYS A 127 -14.33 5.87 -15.60
N LEU A 128 -13.59 4.75 -15.47
CA LEU A 128 -14.16 3.41 -15.37
C LEU A 128 -15.15 3.28 -14.21
N ASN A 129 -14.85 3.93 -13.09
CA ASN A 129 -15.71 3.95 -11.91
C ASN A 129 -17.05 4.65 -12.20
N PHE A 130 -17.02 5.83 -12.83
CA PHE A 130 -18.23 6.54 -13.25
C PHE A 130 -18.99 5.82 -14.34
N ASP A 131 -18.31 5.28 -15.36
CA ASP A 131 -18.94 4.47 -16.42
C ASP A 131 -19.69 3.27 -15.86
N ARG A 132 -19.12 2.61 -14.83
CA ARG A 132 -19.78 1.52 -14.12
C ARG A 132 -21.10 1.96 -13.48
N VAL A 133 -21.10 3.09 -12.79
CA VAL A 133 -22.29 3.62 -12.10
C VAL A 133 -23.35 4.09 -13.09
N LEU A 134 -22.93 4.81 -14.15
CA LEU A 134 -23.81 5.43 -15.13
C LEU A 134 -24.34 4.45 -16.16
N ARG A 135 -23.76 3.25 -16.26
CA ARG A 135 -24.18 2.23 -17.24
C ARG A 135 -25.69 1.96 -17.15
N PRO A 136 -26.42 1.98 -18.26
CA PRO A 136 -27.82 1.60 -18.28
C PRO A 136 -27.99 0.19 -17.68
N ASN A 137 -29.00 0.01 -16.82
CA ASN A 137 -29.27 -1.26 -16.15
C ASN A 137 -28.12 -1.80 -15.28
N SER A 138 -27.33 -0.92 -14.68
CA SER A 138 -26.26 -1.31 -13.75
C SER A 138 -26.76 -2.06 -12.51
N GLY A 139 -28.08 -1.98 -12.21
CA GLY A 139 -28.67 -2.57 -11.00
C GLY A 139 -28.30 -1.85 -9.70
N LEU A 140 -27.47 -0.79 -9.77
CA LEU A 140 -26.99 -0.11 -8.58
C LEU A 140 -28.06 0.82 -7.99
N THR A 141 -28.34 0.65 -6.71
CA THR A 141 -29.40 1.40 -5.97
C THR A 141 -29.23 2.91 -6.06
N ARG A 142 -27.99 3.40 -6.08
CA ARG A 142 -27.69 4.83 -6.06
C ARG A 142 -27.43 5.45 -7.43
N ARG A 143 -27.61 4.70 -8.50
CA ARG A 143 -27.39 5.20 -9.87
C ARG A 143 -28.10 6.53 -10.13
N ALA A 144 -29.34 6.67 -9.68
CA ALA A 144 -30.12 7.87 -9.89
C ALA A 144 -29.47 9.17 -9.36
N ILE A 145 -28.63 9.07 -8.32
CA ILE A 145 -27.93 10.23 -7.75
C ILE A 145 -26.83 10.74 -8.69
N TYR A 146 -26.29 9.89 -9.53
CA TYR A 146 -25.18 10.20 -10.44
C TYR A 146 -25.63 10.53 -11.86
N THR A 147 -26.93 10.39 -12.17
CA THR A 147 -27.45 10.69 -13.53
C THR A 147 -27.58 12.19 -13.83
N PHE A 148 -27.29 13.05 -12.85
CA PHE A 148 -27.27 14.50 -13.01
C PHE A 148 -25.87 15.06 -13.31
N ILE A 149 -24.85 14.21 -13.44
CA ILE A 149 -23.51 14.55 -13.86
C ILE A 149 -23.38 14.29 -15.36
#